data_678e23a258346a34ecf793466f803b63
#
_entry.id   678e23a258346a34ecf793466f803b63
#
_cell.length_a   1.000
_cell.length_b   1.000
_cell.length_c   1.000
_cell.angle_alpha   90.00
_cell.angle_beta   90.00
_cell.angle_gamma   90.00
#
_symmetry.space_group_name_H-M   'P 1'
#
loop_
_entity.id
_entity.type
_entity.pdbx_description
1 polymer ?
#
loop_
_entity_poly.entity_id
_entity_poly.type
_entity_poly.pdbx_seq_one_letter_code
_entity_poly.pdbx_strand_id
1 'polypeptide(L)'
;MNITVALCFLFISLLLLSKPLVSKCFDWLLSLASWKPIGIGSIVVALPLLVWSVGTLGWYYHSARLAIFLVGLMTLLKGIYILTLNLTPLKNLMHSVIRHYYRVTIPLSFLCLLASVFILTRSYIGPVPDLSDCQSTEVLAVSCVVTNPEDMVITPDKRFLLVSEFGGIAPLEKLTSGQLALVDVSSKASVPLAIIYSDNTWGDGYCTKTATSPFSPHGIDLIERNDGRYQLAVVNHMGAESIEMFELVAVDAASEEQPEAPPKWGLIWRGCVLAPQANFLNDVTLLSDGSFFVSHMYHPEFSEAAFIYQQIAKQDTGYVMYWSASTGFGQVPATDGAMPNGLVFDEENDILYVAYNIGDRVSAIDIINKTVTHSISIDGPDNLVLQEGTLWVTSLDHHLLDALVCHDLSPCALPFSVSALDASNLELTERWAFTQQPFGLPTVALPLETETLNQVFIGTFNGDRLAYFERDRHLKPADNKIPAQDMAVDLAPNVDASFE
;
A
#
# COMPACT_ATOMS: atom_id res chain seq x y z
N MET A 1 3.52 12.28 -7.75
CA MET A 1 3.85 12.55 -9.19
C MET A 1 2.60 12.81 -10.03
N ASN A 2 1.61 11.93 -10.06
CA ASN A 2 0.40 12.11 -10.90
C ASN A 2 -0.32 13.43 -10.62
N ILE A 3 -0.49 13.81 -9.36
CA ILE A 3 -1.11 15.08 -8.96
C ILE A 3 -0.39 16.28 -9.57
N THR A 4 0.94 16.33 -9.47
CA THR A 4 1.72 17.45 -10.02
C THR A 4 1.56 17.56 -11.53
N VAL A 5 1.65 16.44 -12.26
CA VAL A 5 1.48 16.42 -13.72
C VAL A 5 0.07 16.81 -14.12
N ALA A 6 -0.94 16.30 -13.43
CA ALA A 6 -2.34 16.65 -13.67
C ALA A 6 -2.61 18.15 -13.41
N LEU A 7 -2.07 18.72 -12.32
CA LEU A 7 -2.18 20.15 -12.03
C LEU A 7 -1.50 21.01 -13.11
N CYS A 8 -0.37 20.56 -13.68
CA CYS A 8 0.25 21.23 -14.82
C CYS A 8 -0.69 21.27 -16.04
N PHE A 9 -1.34 20.14 -16.38
CA PHE A 9 -2.31 20.12 -17.48
C PHE A 9 -3.54 20.98 -17.20
N LEU A 10 -4.06 20.98 -15.96
CA LEU A 10 -5.14 21.86 -15.54
C LEU A 10 -4.74 23.32 -15.68
N PHE A 11 -3.57 23.70 -15.20
CA PHE A 11 -3.05 25.05 -15.32
C PHE A 11 -2.91 25.49 -16.78
N ILE A 12 -2.37 24.62 -17.66
CA ILE A 12 -2.30 24.88 -19.10
C ILE A 12 -3.70 25.06 -19.69
N SER A 13 -4.67 24.23 -19.31
CA SER A 13 -6.06 24.33 -19.72
C SER A 13 -6.64 25.72 -19.39
N LEU A 14 -6.46 26.19 -18.15
CA LEU A 14 -6.92 27.50 -17.70
C LEU A 14 -6.19 28.66 -18.42
N LEU A 15 -4.88 28.55 -18.64
CA LEU A 15 -4.10 29.54 -19.39
C LEU A 15 -4.61 29.70 -20.82
N LEU A 16 -4.95 28.60 -21.50
CA LEU A 16 -5.47 28.61 -22.86
C LEU A 16 -6.81 29.33 -23.00
N LEU A 17 -7.58 29.50 -21.92
CA LEU A 17 -8.82 30.28 -21.93
C LEU A 17 -8.57 31.80 -21.80
N SER A 18 -7.38 32.24 -21.39
CA SER A 18 -7.02 33.63 -21.22
C SER A 18 -6.42 34.23 -22.49
N LYS A 19 -7.28 34.71 -23.41
CA LYS A 19 -6.85 35.37 -24.65
C LYS A 19 -5.81 36.48 -24.44
N PRO A 20 -5.98 37.39 -23.46
CA PRO A 20 -4.99 38.46 -23.26
C PRO A 20 -3.60 37.96 -22.92
N LEU A 21 -3.52 36.89 -22.11
CA LEU A 21 -2.23 36.32 -21.68
C LEU A 21 -1.53 35.59 -22.83
N VAL A 22 -2.26 34.76 -23.55
CA VAL A 22 -1.70 33.99 -24.69
C VAL A 22 -1.31 34.94 -25.83
N SER A 23 -2.12 35.96 -26.13
CA SER A 23 -1.76 36.97 -27.14
C SER A 23 -0.50 37.73 -26.78
N LYS A 24 -0.37 38.20 -25.52
CA LYS A 24 0.88 38.83 -25.06
C LYS A 24 2.09 37.93 -25.16
N CYS A 25 1.95 36.65 -24.84
CA CYS A 25 3.03 35.67 -24.99
C CYS A 25 3.43 35.50 -26.47
N PHE A 26 2.46 35.40 -27.38
CA PHE A 26 2.72 35.27 -28.82
C PHE A 26 3.31 36.53 -29.39
N ASP A 27 2.83 37.73 -29.03
CA ASP A 27 3.38 39.02 -29.47
C ASP A 27 4.83 39.18 -29.02
N TRP A 28 5.12 38.78 -27.75
CA TRP A 28 6.50 38.75 -27.26
C TRP A 28 7.38 37.79 -28.06
N LEU A 29 6.94 36.56 -28.33
CA LEU A 29 7.66 35.58 -29.13
C LEU A 29 7.92 36.11 -30.56
N LEU A 30 6.90 36.71 -31.17
CA LEU A 30 7.00 37.26 -32.54
C LEU A 30 7.92 38.48 -32.62
N SER A 31 8.10 39.22 -31.54
CA SER A 31 8.99 40.39 -31.45
C SER A 31 10.47 40.03 -31.31
N LEU A 32 10.80 38.76 -31.01
CA LEU A 32 12.19 38.35 -30.81
C LEU A 32 12.99 38.42 -32.12
N ALA A 33 14.16 39.04 -32.05
CA ALA A 33 15.10 39.13 -33.18
C ALA A 33 15.66 37.75 -33.57
N SER A 34 15.78 36.82 -32.60
CA SER A 34 16.24 35.46 -32.83
C SER A 34 15.52 34.47 -31.94
N TRP A 35 15.10 33.34 -32.49
CA TRP A 35 14.47 32.24 -31.78
C TRP A 35 15.46 31.15 -31.36
N LYS A 36 16.76 31.25 -31.75
CA LYS A 36 17.79 30.26 -31.43
C LYS A 36 17.89 29.97 -29.92
N PRO A 37 17.87 30.97 -29.00
CA PRO A 37 17.89 30.71 -27.58
C PRO A 37 16.70 29.86 -27.10
N ILE A 38 15.50 30.05 -27.67
CA ILE A 38 14.31 29.28 -27.37
C ILE A 38 14.48 27.84 -27.86
N GLY A 39 15.04 27.64 -29.03
CA GLY A 39 15.34 26.32 -29.59
C GLY A 39 16.31 25.53 -28.70
N ILE A 40 17.41 26.16 -28.29
CA ILE A 40 18.41 25.57 -27.38
C ILE A 40 17.77 25.28 -26.02
N GLY A 41 17.09 26.26 -25.43
CA GLY A 41 16.40 26.07 -24.13
C GLY A 41 15.35 24.94 -24.16
N SER A 42 14.64 24.80 -25.30
CA SER A 42 13.69 23.67 -25.46
C SER A 42 14.41 22.32 -25.46
N ILE A 43 15.57 22.19 -26.08
CA ILE A 43 16.35 20.94 -26.08
C ILE A 43 16.88 20.65 -24.65
N VAL A 44 17.44 21.68 -23.99
CA VAL A 44 17.99 21.55 -22.64
C VAL A 44 16.92 21.09 -21.63
N VAL A 45 15.68 21.57 -21.75
CA VAL A 45 14.56 21.15 -20.90
C VAL A 45 14.03 19.77 -21.28
N ALA A 46 13.99 19.45 -22.58
CA ALA A 46 13.43 18.19 -23.06
C ALA A 46 14.24 16.96 -22.64
N LEU A 47 15.58 17.06 -22.67
CA LEU A 47 16.46 15.91 -22.39
C LEU A 47 16.27 15.33 -20.97
N PRO A 48 16.29 16.12 -19.88
CA PRO A 48 16.02 15.61 -18.54
C PRO A 48 14.62 14.98 -18.42
N LEU A 49 13.59 15.59 -19.02
CA LEU A 49 12.23 15.05 -19.01
C LEU A 49 12.15 13.68 -19.67
N LEU A 50 12.81 13.50 -20.82
CA LEU A 50 12.85 12.23 -21.53
C LEU A 50 13.62 11.16 -20.75
N VAL A 51 14.81 11.49 -20.25
CA VAL A 51 15.63 10.56 -19.46
C VAL A 51 14.88 10.11 -18.22
N TRP A 52 14.30 11.05 -17.50
CA TRP A 52 13.56 10.74 -16.27
C TRP A 52 12.30 9.91 -16.53
N SER A 53 11.56 10.19 -17.62
CA SER A 53 10.33 9.47 -17.92
C SER A 53 10.55 8.00 -18.25
N VAL A 54 11.68 7.65 -18.89
CA VAL A 54 12.01 6.27 -19.31
C VAL A 54 12.84 5.49 -18.26
N GLY A 55 13.17 6.10 -17.13
CA GLY A 55 14.10 5.56 -16.12
C GLY A 55 13.62 4.27 -15.41
N THR A 56 12.42 3.75 -15.69
CA THR A 56 11.88 2.50 -15.13
C THR A 56 11.37 1.57 -16.21
N LEU A 57 11.50 0.26 -16.00
CA LEU A 57 10.88 -0.74 -16.87
C LEU A 57 9.35 -0.54 -16.84
N GLY A 58 8.69 -0.64 -17.99
CA GLY A 58 7.23 -0.45 -18.08
C GLY A 58 6.75 1.00 -17.92
N TRP A 59 7.65 2.01 -18.01
CA TRP A 59 7.31 3.43 -17.84
C TRP A 59 6.09 3.90 -18.67
N TYR A 60 5.89 3.31 -19.84
CA TYR A 60 4.78 3.62 -20.75
C TYR A 60 3.42 3.13 -20.27
N TYR A 61 3.38 2.27 -19.25
CA TYR A 61 2.15 1.86 -18.58
C TYR A 61 1.70 2.83 -17.47
N HIS A 62 2.52 3.83 -17.16
CA HIS A 62 2.18 4.85 -16.16
C HIS A 62 1.79 6.16 -16.85
N SER A 63 0.53 6.57 -16.66
CA SER A 63 -0.07 7.71 -17.37
C SER A 63 0.73 9.01 -17.23
N ALA A 64 1.21 9.33 -16.03
CA ALA A 64 2.02 10.54 -15.82
C ALA A 64 3.39 10.47 -16.50
N ARG A 65 4.08 9.32 -16.45
CA ARG A 65 5.37 9.14 -17.13
C ARG A 65 5.21 9.22 -18.64
N LEU A 66 4.18 8.57 -19.19
CA LEU A 66 3.86 8.67 -20.61
C LEU A 66 3.56 10.12 -21.02
N ALA A 67 2.78 10.86 -20.22
CA ALA A 67 2.49 12.26 -20.47
C ALA A 67 3.77 13.12 -20.48
N ILE A 68 4.67 12.94 -19.51
CA ILE A 68 5.95 13.65 -19.45
C ILE A 68 6.83 13.28 -20.64
N PHE A 69 6.89 12.01 -21.03
CA PHE A 69 7.62 11.59 -22.23
C PHE A 69 7.10 12.30 -23.49
N LEU A 70 5.79 12.31 -23.71
CA LEU A 70 5.19 12.97 -24.86
C LEU A 70 5.46 14.48 -24.87
N VAL A 71 5.33 15.16 -23.71
CA VAL A 71 5.67 16.58 -23.57
C VAL A 71 7.16 16.82 -23.83
N GLY A 72 8.04 15.99 -23.28
CA GLY A 72 9.49 16.03 -23.54
C GLY A 72 9.82 15.87 -25.02
N LEU A 73 9.23 14.86 -25.68
CA LEU A 73 9.43 14.59 -27.10
C LEU A 73 8.94 15.75 -27.97
N MET A 74 7.74 16.28 -27.72
CA MET A 74 7.21 17.44 -28.44
C MET A 74 8.10 18.68 -28.24
N THR A 75 8.62 18.88 -27.02
CA THR A 75 9.50 20.00 -26.68
C THR A 75 10.85 19.85 -27.39
N LEU A 76 11.39 18.63 -27.49
CA LEU A 76 12.60 18.33 -28.24
C LEU A 76 12.41 18.61 -29.73
N LEU A 77 11.37 18.07 -30.34
CA LEU A 77 11.04 18.26 -31.76
C LEU A 77 10.84 19.74 -32.09
N LYS A 78 10.15 20.47 -31.21
CA LYS A 78 10.01 21.94 -31.33
C LYS A 78 11.36 22.62 -31.28
N GLY A 79 12.26 22.25 -30.39
CA GLY A 79 13.60 22.81 -30.28
C GLY A 79 14.43 22.60 -31.56
N ILE A 80 14.43 21.36 -32.08
CA ILE A 80 15.09 21.00 -33.34
C ILE A 80 14.50 21.79 -34.50
N TYR A 81 13.16 21.84 -34.62
CA TYR A 81 12.46 22.61 -35.65
C TYR A 81 12.92 24.09 -35.68
N ILE A 82 12.96 24.72 -34.51
CA ILE A 82 13.36 26.14 -34.37
C ILE A 82 14.81 26.37 -34.84
N LEU A 83 15.69 25.40 -34.61
CA LEU A 83 17.12 25.54 -34.95
C LEU A 83 17.43 25.20 -36.39
N THR A 84 16.66 24.33 -37.05
CA THR A 84 17.01 23.74 -38.34
C THR A 84 16.12 24.18 -39.50
N LEU A 85 14.87 24.59 -39.23
CA LEU A 85 13.89 24.84 -40.27
C LEU A 85 13.45 26.31 -40.35
N ASN A 86 12.77 26.66 -41.46
CA ASN A 86 12.20 27.98 -41.65
C ASN A 86 11.06 28.24 -40.68
N LEU A 87 11.10 29.34 -39.95
CA LEU A 87 10.11 29.70 -38.92
C LEU A 87 8.86 30.39 -39.48
N THR A 88 8.81 30.72 -40.77
CA THR A 88 7.67 31.40 -41.38
C THR A 88 6.35 30.63 -41.20
N PRO A 89 6.28 29.30 -41.41
CA PRO A 89 5.05 28.55 -41.15
C PRO A 89 4.59 28.61 -39.68
N LEU A 90 5.53 28.56 -38.71
CA LEU A 90 5.22 28.64 -37.29
C LEU A 90 4.68 30.02 -36.91
N LYS A 91 5.30 31.11 -37.45
CA LYS A 91 4.79 32.47 -37.21
C LYS A 91 3.41 32.67 -37.83
N ASN A 92 3.15 32.15 -39.02
CA ASN A 92 1.83 32.19 -39.66
C ASN A 92 0.80 31.41 -38.85
N LEU A 93 1.15 30.25 -38.29
CA LEU A 93 0.30 29.49 -37.40
C LEU A 93 -0.07 30.30 -36.14
N MET A 94 0.89 30.96 -35.50
CA MET A 94 0.65 31.82 -34.34
C MET A 94 -0.33 32.94 -34.65
N HIS A 95 -0.15 33.63 -35.77
CA HIS A 95 -1.10 34.66 -36.22
C HIS A 95 -2.51 34.08 -36.50
N SER A 96 -2.57 32.88 -37.08
CA SER A 96 -3.86 32.18 -37.32
C SER A 96 -4.55 31.82 -36.03
N VAL A 97 -3.80 31.34 -35.00
CA VAL A 97 -4.34 31.02 -33.66
C VAL A 97 -4.89 32.28 -33.00
N ILE A 98 -4.18 33.41 -33.07
CA ILE A 98 -4.69 34.67 -32.50
C ILE A 98 -5.97 35.12 -33.22
N ARG A 99 -6.05 34.97 -34.52
CA ARG A 99 -7.21 35.33 -35.36
C ARG A 99 -8.44 34.47 -35.03
N HIS A 100 -8.26 33.18 -34.86
CA HIS A 100 -9.31 32.21 -34.62
C HIS A 100 -9.27 31.66 -33.18
N TYR A 101 -8.89 32.51 -32.24
CA TYR A 101 -8.47 32.14 -30.88
C TYR A 101 -9.35 31.06 -30.23
N TYR A 102 -10.61 31.36 -30.00
CA TYR A 102 -11.52 30.44 -29.28
C TYR A 102 -11.82 29.15 -30.06
N ARG A 103 -11.73 29.16 -31.39
CA ARG A 103 -11.90 27.92 -32.18
C ARG A 103 -10.76 26.94 -32.00
N VAL A 104 -9.57 27.42 -31.65
CA VAL A 104 -8.37 26.57 -31.43
C VAL A 104 -8.17 26.29 -29.96
N THR A 105 -8.29 27.30 -29.11
CA THR A 105 -7.93 27.18 -27.69
C THR A 105 -8.98 26.47 -26.84
N ILE A 106 -10.29 26.57 -27.16
CA ILE A 106 -11.31 25.84 -26.39
C ILE A 106 -11.14 24.32 -26.54
N PRO A 107 -11.04 23.72 -27.76
CA PRO A 107 -10.78 22.29 -27.89
C PRO A 107 -9.47 21.85 -27.22
N LEU A 108 -8.40 22.64 -27.35
CA LEU A 108 -7.11 22.31 -26.74
C LEU A 108 -7.16 22.40 -25.22
N SER A 109 -7.85 23.41 -24.66
CA SER A 109 -8.10 23.53 -23.22
C SER A 109 -8.88 22.33 -22.72
N PHE A 110 -9.93 21.92 -23.42
CA PHE A 110 -10.73 20.75 -23.08
C PHE A 110 -9.90 19.45 -23.12
N LEU A 111 -9.02 19.27 -24.12
CA LEU A 111 -8.10 18.14 -24.16
C LEU A 111 -7.11 18.13 -22.98
N CYS A 112 -6.57 19.31 -22.59
CA CYS A 112 -5.72 19.42 -21.41
C CYS A 112 -6.49 19.09 -20.11
N LEU A 113 -7.75 19.51 -20.01
CA LEU A 113 -8.60 19.16 -18.88
C LEU A 113 -8.85 17.64 -18.82
N LEU A 114 -9.21 17.04 -19.96
CA LEU A 114 -9.40 15.58 -20.03
C LEU A 114 -8.12 14.82 -19.66
N ALA A 115 -6.95 15.29 -20.14
CA ALA A 115 -5.66 14.70 -19.78
C ALA A 115 -5.39 14.82 -18.27
N SER A 116 -5.70 15.99 -17.66
CA SER A 116 -5.58 16.19 -16.22
C SER A 116 -6.44 15.19 -15.44
N VAL A 117 -7.73 15.08 -15.79
CA VAL A 117 -8.66 14.14 -15.15
C VAL A 117 -8.18 12.70 -15.34
N PHE A 118 -7.78 12.32 -16.55
CA PHE A 118 -7.28 10.98 -16.86
C PHE A 118 -6.06 10.61 -16.00
N ILE A 119 -5.07 11.51 -15.89
CA ILE A 119 -3.85 11.28 -15.08
C ILE A 119 -4.18 11.20 -13.60
N LEU A 120 -5.18 11.96 -13.11
CA LEU A 120 -5.63 11.89 -11.72
C LEU A 120 -6.36 10.59 -11.40
N THR A 121 -7.12 10.06 -12.36
CA THR A 121 -8.00 8.91 -12.13
C THR A 121 -7.38 7.57 -12.56
N ARG A 122 -6.35 7.60 -13.41
CA ARG A 122 -5.69 6.41 -13.95
C ARG A 122 -4.18 6.56 -13.88
N SER A 123 -3.56 5.96 -12.88
CA SER A 123 -2.10 5.95 -12.74
C SER A 123 -1.45 4.86 -13.60
N TYR A 124 -2.09 3.70 -13.66
CA TYR A 124 -1.67 2.56 -14.47
C TYR A 124 -2.61 2.35 -15.66
N ILE A 125 -2.04 2.19 -16.86
CA ILE A 125 -2.75 2.01 -18.14
C ILE A 125 -2.26 0.77 -18.91
N GLY A 126 -1.45 -0.08 -18.25
CA GLY A 126 -0.96 -1.33 -18.82
C GLY A 126 -2.03 -2.43 -18.85
N PRO A 127 -1.75 -3.53 -19.55
CA PRO A 127 -2.60 -4.71 -19.48
C PRO A 127 -2.55 -5.31 -18.06
N VAL A 128 -3.67 -5.80 -17.59
CA VAL A 128 -3.76 -6.64 -16.39
C VAL A 128 -3.73 -8.09 -16.87
N PRO A 129 -2.75 -8.90 -16.47
CA PRO A 129 -2.66 -10.31 -16.86
C PRO A 129 -3.90 -11.09 -16.41
N ASP A 130 -4.31 -12.07 -17.21
CA ASP A 130 -5.23 -13.11 -16.78
C ASP A 130 -4.46 -14.07 -15.88
N LEU A 131 -4.91 -14.25 -14.64
CA LEU A 131 -4.27 -15.06 -13.61
C LEU A 131 -5.03 -16.35 -13.32
N SER A 132 -5.85 -16.84 -14.25
CA SER A 132 -6.61 -18.10 -14.11
C SER A 132 -5.69 -19.30 -13.82
N ASP A 133 -4.44 -19.26 -14.30
CA ASP A 133 -3.45 -20.30 -14.09
C ASP A 133 -2.50 -19.95 -12.92
N CYS A 134 -2.22 -20.90 -12.05
CA CYS A 134 -1.26 -20.77 -10.95
C CYS A 134 0.18 -20.95 -11.46
N GLN A 135 0.69 -19.96 -12.21
CA GLN A 135 2.02 -20.02 -12.79
C GLN A 135 2.95 -18.97 -12.21
N SER A 136 4.10 -19.44 -11.70
CA SER A 136 5.17 -18.56 -11.22
C SER A 136 5.95 -17.96 -12.38
N THR A 137 6.56 -16.80 -12.15
CA THR A 137 7.58 -16.21 -13.04
C THR A 137 8.98 -16.45 -12.47
N GLU A 138 10.01 -16.02 -13.21
CA GLU A 138 11.39 -16.04 -12.71
C GLU A 138 11.62 -15.07 -11.56
N VAL A 139 10.79 -14.05 -11.45
CA VAL A 139 10.91 -12.94 -10.49
C VAL A 139 10.08 -13.17 -9.25
N LEU A 140 8.86 -13.69 -9.44
CA LEU A 140 7.88 -13.87 -8.38
C LEU A 140 7.24 -15.25 -8.51
N ALA A 141 7.42 -16.07 -7.50
CA ALA A 141 6.76 -17.36 -7.40
C ALA A 141 5.40 -17.23 -6.69
N VAL A 142 4.44 -18.09 -7.03
CA VAL A 142 3.12 -18.14 -6.41
C VAL A 142 2.76 -19.56 -5.97
N SER A 143 1.94 -19.65 -4.92
CA SER A 143 1.32 -20.89 -4.45
C SER A 143 -0.17 -20.64 -4.22
N CYS A 144 -1.02 -21.40 -4.93
CA CYS A 144 -2.48 -21.22 -4.94
C CYS A 144 -3.15 -22.26 -4.01
N VAL A 145 -2.75 -22.24 -2.75
CA VAL A 145 -3.22 -23.20 -1.73
C VAL A 145 -4.05 -22.53 -0.65
N VAL A 146 -4.20 -21.22 -0.72
CA VAL A 146 -4.94 -20.35 0.23
C VAL A 146 -5.78 -19.35 -0.54
N THR A 147 -6.84 -18.86 0.08
CA THR A 147 -7.75 -17.84 -0.50
C THR A 147 -7.69 -16.57 0.33
N ASN A 148 -7.49 -15.42 -0.34
CA ASN A 148 -7.34 -14.12 0.31
C ASN A 148 -6.41 -14.17 1.53
N PRO A 149 -5.15 -14.62 1.37
CA PRO A 149 -4.17 -14.65 2.47
C PRO A 149 -3.80 -13.21 2.85
N GLU A 150 -4.65 -12.58 3.65
CA GLU A 150 -4.58 -11.15 3.94
C GLU A 150 -3.40 -10.84 4.87
N ASP A 151 -3.24 -11.65 5.92
CA ASP A 151 -2.14 -11.50 6.85
C ASP A 151 -1.51 -12.85 7.20
N MET A 152 -0.25 -12.84 7.64
CA MET A 152 0.47 -14.06 7.98
C MET A 152 1.55 -13.84 9.02
N VAL A 153 1.71 -14.83 9.89
CA VAL A 153 2.78 -14.91 10.88
C VAL A 153 3.52 -16.24 10.77
N ILE A 154 4.78 -16.26 11.21
CA ILE A 154 5.61 -17.47 11.19
C ILE A 154 5.47 -18.24 12.50
N THR A 155 5.35 -19.56 12.45
CA THR A 155 5.40 -20.40 13.64
C THR A 155 6.77 -20.37 14.32
N PRO A 156 6.88 -20.63 15.65
CA PRO A 156 8.13 -20.52 16.40
C PRO A 156 9.28 -21.39 15.84
N ASP A 157 8.96 -22.53 15.22
CA ASP A 157 9.92 -23.43 14.57
C ASP A 157 10.31 -23.00 13.15
N LYS A 158 9.79 -21.86 12.68
CA LYS A 158 10.01 -21.29 11.32
C LYS A 158 9.65 -22.24 10.17
N ARG A 159 8.77 -23.20 10.41
CA ARG A 159 8.40 -24.22 9.41
C ARG A 159 7.07 -23.95 8.73
N PHE A 160 6.20 -23.20 9.37
CA PHE A 160 4.87 -22.94 8.83
C PHE A 160 4.55 -21.45 8.90
N LEU A 161 3.81 -20.99 7.89
CA LEU A 161 3.06 -19.74 7.93
C LEU A 161 1.67 -20.04 8.47
N LEU A 162 1.23 -19.32 9.49
CA LEU A 162 -0.15 -19.25 9.90
C LEU A 162 -0.76 -18.05 9.17
N VAL A 163 -1.82 -18.28 8.42
CA VAL A 163 -2.35 -17.35 7.42
C VAL A 163 -3.80 -17.05 7.77
N SER A 164 -4.17 -15.78 7.70
CA SER A 164 -5.54 -15.29 7.76
C SER A 164 -6.15 -15.32 6.37
N GLU A 165 -7.10 -16.25 6.12
CA GLU A 165 -7.90 -16.28 4.88
C GLU A 165 -9.11 -15.37 5.03
N PHE A 166 -8.99 -14.16 4.52
CA PHE A 166 -9.91 -13.06 4.73
C PHE A 166 -11.25 -13.22 3.97
N GLY A 167 -12.33 -12.80 4.61
CA GLY A 167 -13.68 -12.94 4.09
C GLY A 167 -14.27 -11.72 3.37
N GLY A 168 -13.45 -10.69 3.08
CA GLY A 168 -13.88 -9.48 2.40
C GLY A 168 -14.05 -8.25 3.31
N ILE A 169 -14.06 -7.05 2.74
CA ILE A 169 -14.09 -5.76 3.44
C ILE A 169 -15.33 -4.94 3.10
N ALA A 170 -16.17 -4.65 4.09
CA ALA A 170 -17.26 -3.70 3.92
C ALA A 170 -16.74 -2.25 3.87
N PRO A 171 -17.33 -1.30 3.11
CA PRO A 171 -18.55 -1.48 2.29
C PRO A 171 -18.28 -1.97 0.86
N LEU A 172 -17.02 -2.22 0.47
CA LEU A 172 -16.64 -2.54 -0.91
C LEU A 172 -17.06 -3.95 -1.31
N GLU A 173 -17.04 -4.89 -0.36
CA GLU A 173 -17.35 -6.28 -0.58
C GLU A 173 -18.33 -6.80 0.48
N LYS A 174 -19.04 -7.87 0.14
CA LYS A 174 -19.87 -8.55 1.11
C LYS A 174 -19.00 -9.40 2.01
N LEU A 175 -19.07 -9.18 3.32
CA LEU A 175 -18.43 -10.04 4.31
C LEU A 175 -18.90 -11.51 4.16
N THR A 176 -17.94 -12.41 4.03
CA THR A 176 -18.13 -13.85 4.02
C THR A 176 -17.28 -14.50 5.12
N SER A 177 -17.57 -15.75 5.43
CA SER A 177 -16.73 -16.49 6.36
C SER A 177 -15.34 -16.72 5.75
N GLY A 178 -14.32 -16.51 6.57
CA GLY A 178 -12.94 -16.87 6.29
C GLY A 178 -12.49 -17.99 7.24
N GLN A 179 -11.19 -18.26 7.26
CA GLN A 179 -10.59 -19.25 8.16
C GLN A 179 -9.12 -18.92 8.41
N LEU A 180 -8.52 -19.61 9.38
CA LEU A 180 -7.07 -19.64 9.54
C LEU A 180 -6.52 -20.87 8.82
N ALA A 181 -5.43 -20.71 8.08
CA ALA A 181 -4.76 -21.77 7.37
C ALA A 181 -3.31 -21.92 7.85
N LEU A 182 -2.75 -23.11 7.67
CA LEU A 182 -1.34 -23.39 7.94
C LEU A 182 -0.68 -23.80 6.63
N VAL A 183 0.43 -23.15 6.25
CA VAL A 183 1.17 -23.43 5.03
C VAL A 183 2.60 -23.82 5.37
N ASP A 184 3.04 -24.99 4.92
CA ASP A 184 4.43 -25.42 5.08
C ASP A 184 5.36 -24.56 4.22
N VAL A 185 6.35 -23.95 4.85
CA VAL A 185 7.29 -22.99 4.22
C VAL A 185 8.12 -23.64 3.11
N SER A 186 8.48 -24.91 3.25
CA SER A 186 9.35 -25.59 2.27
C SER A 186 8.58 -26.10 1.06
N SER A 187 7.48 -26.80 1.30
CA SER A 187 6.66 -27.39 0.23
C SER A 187 5.65 -26.41 -0.38
N LYS A 188 5.36 -25.30 0.31
CA LYS A 188 4.31 -24.31 -0.04
C LYS A 188 2.91 -24.96 -0.10
N ALA A 189 2.71 -26.05 0.60
CA ALA A 189 1.43 -26.77 0.65
C ALA A 189 0.64 -26.38 1.88
N SER A 190 -0.70 -26.34 1.76
CA SER A 190 -1.59 -26.18 2.91
C SER A 190 -1.56 -27.46 3.78
N VAL A 191 -1.53 -27.25 5.09
CA VAL A 191 -1.50 -28.31 6.11
C VAL A 191 -2.73 -28.17 7.00
N PRO A 192 -3.37 -29.26 7.42
CA PRO A 192 -4.51 -29.21 8.33
C PRO A 192 -4.17 -28.49 9.65
N LEU A 193 -4.99 -27.52 10.03
CA LEU A 193 -4.91 -26.78 11.29
C LEU A 193 -6.09 -27.19 12.19
N ALA A 194 -5.77 -27.77 13.35
CA ALA A 194 -6.78 -28.11 14.34
C ALA A 194 -7.09 -26.90 15.24
N ILE A 195 -8.38 -26.58 15.41
CA ILE A 195 -8.82 -25.53 16.32
C ILE A 195 -9.73 -26.15 17.38
N ILE A 196 -9.38 -25.99 18.64
CA ILE A 196 -10.13 -26.46 19.79
C ILE A 196 -10.71 -25.25 20.53
N TYR A 197 -12.00 -25.25 20.80
CA TYR A 197 -12.65 -24.20 21.58
C TYR A 197 -12.67 -24.60 23.06
N SER A 198 -12.23 -23.70 23.92
CA SER A 198 -12.19 -23.89 25.39
C SER A 198 -12.87 -22.72 26.10
N ASP A 199 -12.78 -22.67 27.42
CA ASP A 199 -13.32 -21.58 28.23
C ASP A 199 -12.51 -20.28 27.93
N ASN A 200 -13.22 -19.14 27.96
CA ASN A 200 -12.62 -17.82 27.84
C ASN A 200 -11.78 -17.51 29.10
N THR A 201 -10.48 -17.44 28.94
CA THR A 201 -9.53 -17.19 30.04
C THR A 201 -8.63 -15.98 29.77
N TRP A 202 -8.59 -15.45 28.53
CA TRP A 202 -7.74 -14.33 28.12
C TRP A 202 -8.50 -13.07 27.73
N GLY A 203 -9.78 -13.22 27.37
CA GLY A 203 -10.61 -12.12 26.88
C GLY A 203 -11.63 -11.63 27.89
N ASP A 204 -12.60 -10.87 27.41
CA ASP A 204 -13.71 -10.34 28.19
C ASP A 204 -14.68 -11.46 28.58
N GLY A 205 -15.11 -11.50 29.84
CA GLY A 205 -15.91 -12.61 30.39
C GLY A 205 -17.28 -12.84 29.73
N TYR A 206 -17.79 -11.87 28.94
CA TYR A 206 -19.05 -12.00 28.20
C TYR A 206 -18.86 -12.35 26.73
N CYS A 207 -17.63 -12.38 26.24
CA CYS A 207 -17.36 -12.84 24.91
C CYS A 207 -17.34 -14.38 24.88
N THR A 208 -18.19 -15.01 24.08
CA THR A 208 -18.28 -16.45 23.94
C THR A 208 -18.28 -16.86 22.48
N LYS A 209 -17.48 -17.85 22.13
CA LYS A 209 -17.40 -18.44 20.80
C LYS A 209 -17.44 -19.95 20.84
N THR A 210 -17.92 -20.54 19.78
CA THR A 210 -17.96 -21.99 19.55
C THR A 210 -17.48 -22.29 18.14
N ALA A 211 -17.26 -23.55 17.82
CA ALA A 211 -16.85 -23.97 16.48
C ALA A 211 -17.85 -23.58 15.36
N THR A 212 -19.08 -23.24 15.71
CA THR A 212 -20.12 -22.80 14.75
C THR A 212 -20.34 -21.30 14.75
N SER A 213 -19.62 -20.55 15.56
CA SER A 213 -19.68 -19.08 15.54
C SER A 213 -19.17 -18.53 14.23
N PRO A 214 -19.80 -17.48 13.67
CA PRO A 214 -19.30 -16.83 12.47
C PRO A 214 -17.87 -16.30 12.68
N PHE A 215 -17.02 -16.47 11.68
CA PHE A 215 -15.62 -16.08 11.73
C PHE A 215 -15.14 -15.55 10.37
N SER A 216 -14.57 -14.37 10.36
CA SER A 216 -13.93 -13.75 9.21
C SER A 216 -12.65 -13.07 9.71
N PRO A 217 -11.52 -13.80 9.71
CA PRO A 217 -10.25 -13.26 10.20
C PRO A 217 -9.73 -12.17 9.27
N HIS A 218 -8.97 -11.22 9.83
CA HIS A 218 -8.27 -10.15 9.13
C HIS A 218 -6.83 -10.09 9.64
N GLY A 219 -6.34 -8.96 10.15
CA GLY A 219 -5.00 -8.84 10.71
C GLY A 219 -4.75 -9.81 11.87
N ILE A 220 -3.55 -10.35 11.97
CA ILE A 220 -3.13 -11.32 12.99
C ILE A 220 -1.75 -11.03 13.53
N ASP A 221 -1.52 -11.32 14.81
CA ASP A 221 -0.18 -11.27 15.41
C ASP A 221 0.05 -12.45 16.35
N LEU A 222 1.29 -12.94 16.39
CA LEU A 222 1.73 -14.10 17.17
C LEU A 222 2.97 -13.76 17.98
N ILE A 223 2.85 -13.85 19.30
CA ILE A 223 3.97 -13.63 20.22
C ILE A 223 4.14 -14.75 21.23
N GLU A 224 5.31 -14.82 21.84
CA GLU A 224 5.53 -15.54 23.08
C GLU A 224 5.23 -14.62 24.26
N ARG A 225 4.25 -15.03 25.12
CA ARG A 225 3.88 -14.28 26.33
C ARG A 225 4.94 -14.46 27.43
N ASN A 226 4.90 -13.57 28.42
CA ASN A 226 5.75 -13.67 29.64
C ASN A 226 5.57 -14.98 30.41
N ASP A 227 4.49 -15.73 30.19
CA ASP A 227 4.24 -17.04 30.81
C ASP A 227 4.74 -18.23 29.96
N GLY A 228 5.42 -17.96 28.84
CA GLY A 228 5.99 -18.95 27.93
C GLY A 228 4.96 -19.61 26.97
N ARG A 229 3.74 -19.11 26.94
CA ARG A 229 2.71 -19.57 25.97
C ARG A 229 2.71 -18.70 24.73
N TYR A 230 2.45 -19.29 23.57
CA TYR A 230 2.31 -18.53 22.33
C TYR A 230 0.86 -18.05 22.19
N GLN A 231 0.66 -16.74 22.10
CA GLN A 231 -0.64 -16.11 21.86
C GLN A 231 -0.71 -15.63 20.41
N LEU A 232 -1.79 -16.05 19.72
CA LEU A 232 -2.23 -15.49 18.47
C LEU A 232 -3.44 -14.60 18.74
N ALA A 233 -3.36 -13.34 18.33
CA ALA A 233 -4.53 -12.45 18.23
C ALA A 233 -5.01 -12.40 16.78
N VAL A 234 -6.33 -12.30 16.59
CA VAL A 234 -6.98 -12.29 15.28
C VAL A 234 -8.10 -11.27 15.29
N VAL A 235 -8.06 -10.29 14.42
CA VAL A 235 -9.22 -9.42 14.14
C VAL A 235 -10.31 -10.26 13.48
N ASN A 236 -11.55 -10.13 13.94
CA ASN A 236 -12.71 -10.85 13.40
C ASN A 236 -13.88 -9.91 13.15
N HIS A 237 -14.42 -9.95 11.91
CA HIS A 237 -15.51 -9.08 11.47
C HIS A 237 -16.90 -9.73 11.52
N MET A 238 -17.00 -11.05 11.70
CA MET A 238 -18.30 -11.71 11.66
C MET A 238 -18.86 -12.00 13.03
N GLY A 239 -20.19 -11.83 13.14
CA GLY A 239 -20.93 -11.98 14.39
C GLY A 239 -20.89 -10.71 15.24
N ALA A 240 -19.74 -10.33 15.71
CA ALA A 240 -19.42 -9.04 16.30
C ALA A 240 -17.97 -8.71 15.99
N GLU A 241 -17.67 -7.44 15.85
CA GLU A 241 -16.31 -6.94 15.70
C GLU A 241 -15.51 -7.26 16.96
N SER A 242 -14.45 -8.05 16.85
CA SER A 242 -13.75 -8.59 18.01
C SER A 242 -12.28 -8.91 17.71
N ILE A 243 -11.49 -8.99 18.78
CA ILE A 243 -10.18 -9.64 18.76
C ILE A 243 -10.34 -11.02 19.36
N GLU A 244 -10.12 -12.06 18.56
CA GLU A 244 -10.11 -13.45 19.00
C GLU A 244 -8.70 -13.82 19.48
N MET A 245 -8.61 -14.55 20.58
CA MET A 245 -7.34 -14.95 21.20
C MET A 245 -7.19 -16.46 21.19
N PHE A 246 -6.13 -16.93 20.56
CA PHE A 246 -5.79 -18.35 20.52
C PHE A 246 -4.43 -18.60 21.16
N GLU A 247 -4.29 -19.75 21.80
CA GLU A 247 -2.99 -20.31 22.19
C GLU A 247 -2.52 -21.23 21.06
N LEU A 248 -1.33 -20.96 20.50
CA LEU A 248 -0.69 -21.85 19.55
C LEU A 248 0.05 -22.94 20.35
N VAL A 249 -0.29 -24.19 20.09
CA VAL A 249 0.25 -25.34 20.82
C VAL A 249 0.89 -26.34 19.85
N ALA A 250 2.01 -26.93 20.26
CA ALA A 250 2.53 -28.09 19.56
C ALA A 250 1.64 -29.31 19.84
N VAL A 251 1.16 -29.94 18.77
CA VAL A 251 0.43 -31.20 18.85
C VAL A 251 1.39 -32.31 18.49
N ASP A 252 1.57 -33.27 19.37
CA ASP A 252 2.47 -34.41 19.13
C ASP A 252 2.05 -35.14 17.85
N ALA A 253 2.90 -35.07 16.84
CA ALA A 253 2.77 -35.84 15.62
C ALA A 253 3.42 -37.22 15.72
N ALA A 254 4.10 -37.50 16.85
CA ALA A 254 4.78 -38.77 17.08
C ALA A 254 3.74 -39.88 17.19
N SER A 255 3.68 -40.72 16.14
CA SER A 255 3.04 -42.03 16.20
C SER A 255 4.09 -43.09 16.45
N GLU A 256 3.69 -44.26 16.95
CA GLU A 256 4.60 -45.40 17.08
C GLU A 256 5.30 -45.74 15.74
N GLU A 257 4.70 -45.36 14.60
CA GLU A 257 5.23 -45.58 13.24
C GLU A 257 6.19 -44.47 12.74
N GLN A 258 6.15 -43.24 13.35
CA GLN A 258 7.00 -42.10 13.00
C GLN A 258 7.41 -41.34 14.26
N PRO A 259 8.34 -41.89 15.08
CA PRO A 259 8.75 -41.25 16.33
C PRO A 259 9.52 -39.90 16.16
N GLU A 260 10.04 -39.65 14.95
CA GLU A 260 10.78 -38.42 14.61
C GLU A 260 9.94 -37.42 13.81
N ALA A 261 8.61 -37.64 13.67
CA ALA A 261 7.78 -36.66 12.97
C ALA A 261 7.79 -35.33 13.73
N PRO A 262 8.06 -34.23 13.04
CA PRO A 262 8.07 -32.92 13.68
C PRO A 262 6.70 -32.57 14.25
N PRO A 263 6.65 -31.77 15.33
CA PRO A 263 5.39 -31.37 15.93
C PRO A 263 4.50 -30.68 14.89
N LYS A 264 3.22 -30.98 14.91
CA LYS A 264 2.20 -30.23 14.21
C LYS A 264 1.72 -29.12 15.13
N TRP A 265 1.34 -27.98 14.56
CA TRP A 265 0.75 -26.90 15.30
C TRP A 265 -0.77 -26.99 15.32
N GLY A 266 -1.38 -26.61 16.42
CA GLY A 266 -2.82 -26.47 16.60
C GLY A 266 -3.14 -25.20 17.39
N LEU A 267 -4.39 -24.79 17.35
CA LEU A 267 -4.89 -23.63 18.06
C LEU A 267 -5.91 -24.01 19.13
N ILE A 268 -5.79 -23.44 20.31
CA ILE A 268 -6.80 -23.50 21.36
C ILE A 268 -7.35 -22.10 21.53
N TRP A 269 -8.64 -21.91 21.24
CA TRP A 269 -9.32 -20.64 21.53
C TRP A 269 -9.35 -20.39 23.03
N ARG A 270 -8.88 -19.22 23.48
CA ARG A 270 -8.72 -18.83 24.87
C ARG A 270 -9.58 -17.64 25.26
N GLY A 271 -10.26 -17.02 24.32
CA GLY A 271 -11.13 -15.90 24.60
C GLY A 271 -11.27 -14.93 23.45
N CYS A 272 -12.04 -13.91 23.67
CA CYS A 272 -12.17 -12.78 22.77
C CYS A 272 -12.47 -11.47 23.51
N VAL A 273 -12.19 -10.36 22.84
CA VAL A 273 -12.50 -9.01 23.31
C VAL A 273 -13.38 -8.34 22.26
N LEU A 274 -14.55 -7.86 22.66
CA LEU A 274 -15.46 -7.16 21.76
C LEU A 274 -14.98 -5.72 21.54
N ALA A 275 -14.88 -5.31 20.27
CA ALA A 275 -14.57 -3.94 19.94
C ALA A 275 -15.65 -2.97 20.46
N PRO A 276 -15.28 -1.73 20.81
CA PRO A 276 -16.28 -0.69 21.08
C PRO A 276 -17.21 -0.50 19.87
N GLN A 277 -18.47 -0.13 20.14
CA GLN A 277 -19.42 0.15 19.06
C GLN A 277 -18.87 1.24 18.13
N ALA A 278 -19.23 1.16 16.85
CA ALA A 278 -18.82 2.08 15.82
C ALA A 278 -17.35 2.00 15.39
N ASN A 279 -16.65 0.90 15.69
CA ASN A 279 -15.32 0.65 15.20
C ASN A 279 -15.34 -0.45 14.13
N PHE A 280 -14.50 -0.27 13.08
CA PHE A 280 -14.14 -1.30 12.13
C PHE A 280 -12.64 -1.50 12.25
N LEU A 281 -12.24 -2.67 12.72
CA LEU A 281 -10.84 -2.99 13.00
C LEU A 281 -10.14 -3.42 11.71
N ASN A 282 -8.81 -3.40 11.71
CA ASN A 282 -8.03 -3.90 10.58
C ASN A 282 -6.92 -4.83 11.07
N ASP A 283 -5.96 -4.34 11.82
CA ASP A 283 -4.79 -5.10 12.24
C ASP A 283 -4.56 -4.99 13.75
N VAL A 284 -3.85 -5.96 14.32
CA VAL A 284 -3.57 -6.09 15.75
C VAL A 284 -2.12 -6.42 16.00
N THR A 285 -1.49 -5.82 17.02
CA THR A 285 -0.16 -6.22 17.50
C THR A 285 -0.19 -6.43 19.01
N LEU A 286 0.37 -7.54 19.44
CA LEU A 286 0.37 -8.02 20.82
C LEU A 286 1.57 -7.48 21.61
N LEU A 287 1.39 -7.41 22.94
CA LEU A 287 2.45 -7.22 23.90
C LEU A 287 2.67 -8.51 24.72
N SER A 288 3.86 -8.64 25.26
CA SER A 288 4.26 -9.85 26.02
C SER A 288 3.42 -10.16 27.24
N ASP A 289 2.68 -9.18 27.79
CA ASP A 289 1.72 -9.36 28.88
C ASP A 289 0.32 -9.81 28.41
N GLY A 290 0.09 -9.86 27.09
CA GLY A 290 -1.17 -10.25 26.46
C GLY A 290 -2.13 -9.10 26.19
N SER A 291 -1.74 -7.85 26.49
CA SER A 291 -2.40 -6.65 25.99
C SER A 291 -2.09 -6.46 24.49
N PHE A 292 -2.79 -5.54 23.83
CA PHE A 292 -2.60 -5.32 22.38
C PHE A 292 -2.92 -3.89 21.95
N PHE A 293 -2.33 -3.49 20.84
CA PHE A 293 -2.80 -2.37 20.03
C PHE A 293 -3.61 -2.92 18.86
N VAL A 294 -4.61 -2.14 18.40
CA VAL A 294 -5.46 -2.48 17.26
C VAL A 294 -5.82 -1.23 16.48
N SER A 295 -5.72 -1.29 15.15
CA SER A 295 -6.13 -0.19 14.30
C SER A 295 -7.65 -0.18 14.11
N HIS A 296 -8.24 1.02 14.24
CA HIS A 296 -9.58 1.36 13.82
C HIS A 296 -9.50 2.14 12.51
N MET A 297 -9.99 1.57 11.45
CA MET A 297 -9.81 2.06 10.08
C MET A 297 -10.78 3.19 9.73
N TYR A 298 -12.08 2.97 9.97
CA TYR A 298 -13.16 3.90 9.71
C TYR A 298 -14.46 3.47 10.42
N HIS A 299 -15.43 4.37 10.46
CA HIS A 299 -16.74 4.07 11.05
C HIS A 299 -17.49 3.01 10.22
N PRO A 300 -18.07 1.95 10.80
CA PRO A 300 -18.68 0.83 10.07
C PRO A 300 -19.87 1.22 9.17
N GLU A 301 -20.52 2.37 9.41
CA GLU A 301 -21.56 2.92 8.54
C GLU A 301 -20.99 3.74 7.35
N PHE A 302 -19.70 3.64 7.08
CA PHE A 302 -19.01 4.31 6.00
C PHE A 302 -19.56 3.84 4.64
N SER A 303 -20.11 4.76 3.83
CA SER A 303 -20.67 4.39 2.52
C SER A 303 -19.60 4.32 1.44
N GLU A 304 -19.87 3.60 0.34
CA GLU A 304 -18.98 3.58 -0.82
C GLU A 304 -18.65 5.00 -1.33
N ALA A 305 -19.64 5.90 -1.34
CA ALA A 305 -19.42 7.29 -1.75
C ALA A 305 -18.48 8.04 -0.79
N ALA A 306 -18.60 7.78 0.52
CA ALA A 306 -17.69 8.33 1.53
C ALA A 306 -16.28 7.75 1.35
N PHE A 307 -16.16 6.45 1.07
CA PHE A 307 -14.89 5.79 0.78
C PHE A 307 -14.18 6.43 -0.42
N ILE A 308 -14.89 6.60 -1.56
CA ILE A 308 -14.35 7.28 -2.75
C ILE A 308 -13.95 8.74 -2.43
N TYR A 309 -14.76 9.45 -1.64
CA TYR A 309 -14.42 10.81 -1.22
C TYR A 309 -13.13 10.86 -0.41
N GLN A 310 -12.94 9.93 0.52
CA GLN A 310 -11.75 9.86 1.36
C GLN A 310 -10.47 9.55 0.58
N GLN A 311 -10.55 8.76 -0.48
CA GLN A 311 -9.41 8.54 -1.40
C GLN A 311 -8.87 9.86 -1.99
N ILE A 312 -9.75 10.84 -2.17
CA ILE A 312 -9.39 12.16 -2.71
C ILE A 312 -9.01 13.14 -1.59
N ALA A 313 -9.80 13.17 -0.53
CA ALA A 313 -9.69 14.15 0.54
C ALA A 313 -8.60 13.81 1.57
N LYS A 314 -8.26 12.52 1.71
CA LYS A 314 -7.26 11.99 2.64
C LYS A 314 -7.42 12.52 4.08
N GLN A 315 -8.68 12.63 4.52
CA GLN A 315 -9.01 13.08 5.88
C GLN A 315 -8.83 11.93 6.86
N ASP A 316 -8.57 12.26 8.11
CA ASP A 316 -8.50 11.29 9.18
C ASP A 316 -9.85 10.56 9.34
N THR A 317 -9.83 9.24 9.31
CA THR A 317 -11.00 8.36 9.40
C THR A 317 -10.95 7.42 10.59
N GLY A 318 -9.76 7.24 11.16
CA GLY A 318 -9.51 6.28 12.23
C GLY A 318 -8.30 6.62 13.09
N TYR A 319 -7.99 5.72 13.99
CA TYR A 319 -6.93 5.84 14.99
C TYR A 319 -6.53 4.44 15.51
N VAL A 320 -5.51 4.36 16.35
CA VAL A 320 -5.16 3.11 17.05
C VAL A 320 -5.75 3.11 18.47
N MET A 321 -6.22 1.96 18.91
CA MET A 321 -6.65 1.69 20.28
C MET A 321 -5.67 0.75 20.98
N TYR A 322 -5.49 0.95 22.27
CA TYR A 322 -4.84 0.02 23.17
C TYR A 322 -5.89 -0.67 24.05
N TRP A 323 -5.74 -1.96 24.28
CA TRP A 323 -6.55 -2.73 25.21
C TRP A 323 -5.68 -3.48 26.21
N SER A 324 -6.11 -3.49 27.47
CA SER A 324 -5.62 -4.44 28.47
C SER A 324 -6.76 -4.97 29.33
N ALA A 325 -6.60 -6.14 29.91
CA ALA A 325 -7.61 -6.74 30.79
C ALA A 325 -7.93 -5.87 32.03
N SER A 326 -7.03 -4.97 32.42
CA SER A 326 -7.20 -4.09 33.59
C SER A 326 -7.89 -2.77 33.28
N THR A 327 -7.75 -2.25 32.06
CA THR A 327 -8.21 -0.89 31.69
C THR A 327 -9.30 -0.88 30.62
N GLY A 328 -9.46 -1.99 29.88
CA GLY A 328 -10.28 -2.01 28.65
C GLY A 328 -9.65 -1.18 27.53
N PHE A 329 -10.46 -0.79 26.55
CA PHE A 329 -10.01 0.01 25.41
C PHE A 329 -9.75 1.48 25.76
N GLY A 330 -8.69 2.03 25.19
CA GLY A 330 -8.37 3.46 25.19
C GLY A 330 -7.74 3.87 23.87
N GLN A 331 -8.07 5.06 23.34
CA GLN A 331 -7.42 5.59 22.15
C GLN A 331 -5.96 5.95 22.43
N VAL A 332 -5.07 5.58 21.50
CA VAL A 332 -3.64 5.94 21.56
C VAL A 332 -3.47 7.35 20.97
N PRO A 333 -2.90 8.30 21.71
CA PRO A 333 -2.66 9.65 21.20
C PRO A 333 -1.71 9.67 19.99
N ALA A 334 -1.85 10.66 19.11
CA ALA A 334 -1.03 10.90 17.92
C ALA A 334 -1.14 9.80 16.83
N THR A 335 -2.20 8.97 16.86
CA THR A 335 -2.42 7.90 15.89
C THR A 335 -3.58 8.20 14.91
N ASP A 336 -4.21 9.38 15.02
CA ASP A 336 -5.26 9.78 14.08
C ASP A 336 -4.71 9.86 12.65
N GLY A 337 -5.48 9.35 11.69
CA GLY A 337 -5.05 9.38 10.29
C GLY A 337 -6.05 8.82 9.30
N ALA A 338 -5.70 8.96 8.02
CA ALA A 338 -6.53 8.52 6.91
C ALA A 338 -6.37 7.00 6.68
N MET A 339 -7.31 6.23 7.19
CA MET A 339 -7.36 4.77 7.17
C MET A 339 -6.11 4.12 7.81
N PRO A 340 -5.95 4.20 9.15
CA PRO A 340 -5.00 3.35 9.86
C PRO A 340 -5.27 1.87 9.50
N ASN A 341 -4.24 1.21 9.00
CA ASN A 341 -4.29 -0.16 8.50
C ASN A 341 -3.34 -1.02 9.33
N GLY A 342 -2.26 -1.55 8.76
CA GLY A 342 -1.30 -2.37 9.48
C GLY A 342 -0.56 -1.62 10.58
N LEU A 343 -0.23 -2.33 11.63
CA LEU A 343 0.53 -1.79 12.75
C LEU A 343 1.45 -2.86 13.35
N VAL A 344 2.58 -2.41 13.89
CA VAL A 344 3.47 -3.28 14.66
C VAL A 344 4.10 -2.48 15.80
N PHE A 345 4.24 -3.12 16.97
CA PHE A 345 4.81 -2.50 18.15
C PHE A 345 6.19 -3.05 18.48
N ASP A 346 7.16 -2.16 18.60
CA ASP A 346 8.49 -2.44 19.12
C ASP A 346 8.45 -2.24 20.65
N GLU A 347 8.25 -3.36 21.37
CA GLU A 347 8.12 -3.35 22.83
C GLU A 347 9.43 -2.98 23.52
N GLU A 348 10.58 -3.17 22.86
CA GLU A 348 11.89 -2.83 23.43
C GLU A 348 12.14 -1.31 23.43
N ASN A 349 11.64 -0.62 22.39
CA ASN A 349 11.87 0.82 22.19
C ASN A 349 10.64 1.69 22.45
N ASP A 350 9.49 1.10 22.84
CA ASP A 350 8.20 1.78 23.02
C ASP A 350 7.72 2.54 21.77
N ILE A 351 8.01 2.02 20.57
CA ILE A 351 7.65 2.63 19.29
C ILE A 351 6.53 1.82 18.61
N LEU A 352 5.44 2.49 18.30
CA LEU A 352 4.35 1.95 17.50
C LEU A 352 4.49 2.45 16.05
N TYR A 353 4.63 1.52 15.10
CA TYR A 353 4.59 1.82 13.68
C TYR A 353 3.16 1.65 13.16
N VAL A 354 2.69 2.60 12.37
CA VAL A 354 1.33 2.58 11.81
C VAL A 354 1.37 2.93 10.34
N ALA A 355 0.77 2.08 9.51
CA ALA A 355 0.49 2.35 8.10
C ALA A 355 -0.85 3.08 7.98
N TYR A 356 -0.89 4.15 7.19
CA TYR A 356 -2.10 4.89 6.84
C TYR A 356 -2.36 4.68 5.35
N ASN A 357 -3.22 3.74 5.02
CA ASN A 357 -3.40 3.26 3.65
C ASN A 357 -3.77 4.38 2.68
N ILE A 358 -4.89 5.08 2.90
CA ILE A 358 -5.30 6.24 2.09
C ILE A 358 -4.38 7.45 2.35
N GLY A 359 -3.79 7.55 3.53
CA GLY A 359 -2.87 8.61 3.92
C GLY A 359 -1.54 8.59 3.17
N ASP A 360 -1.22 7.50 2.44
CA ASP A 360 0.07 7.26 1.77
C ASP A 360 1.25 7.51 2.71
N ARG A 361 1.19 6.97 3.92
CA ARG A 361 2.16 7.26 4.97
C ARG A 361 2.38 6.09 5.92
N VAL A 362 3.62 5.88 6.33
CA VAL A 362 3.98 5.08 7.51
C VAL A 362 4.58 6.01 8.55
N SER A 363 4.17 5.88 9.81
CA SER A 363 4.66 6.69 10.92
C SER A 363 5.18 5.85 12.07
N ALA A 364 6.26 6.29 12.71
CA ALA A 364 6.77 5.80 13.97
C ALA A 364 6.30 6.73 15.09
N ILE A 365 5.67 6.19 16.11
CA ILE A 365 5.01 6.93 17.19
C ILE A 365 5.59 6.45 18.52
N ASP A 366 6.23 7.36 19.24
CA ASP A 366 6.66 7.13 20.62
C ASP A 366 5.42 7.17 21.53
N ILE A 367 5.03 6.02 22.08
CA ILE A 367 3.82 5.89 22.89
C ILE A 367 3.97 6.50 24.28
N ILE A 368 5.18 6.63 24.79
CA ILE A 368 5.48 7.25 26.10
C ILE A 368 5.33 8.77 26.00
N ASN A 369 5.99 9.38 24.98
CA ASN A 369 5.96 10.81 24.76
C ASN A 369 4.71 11.26 23.97
N LYS A 370 3.96 10.32 23.39
CA LYS A 370 2.73 10.56 22.63
C LYS A 370 2.96 11.45 21.40
N THR A 371 4.03 11.20 20.68
CA THR A 371 4.46 12.01 19.54
C THR A 371 4.89 11.15 18.37
N VAL A 372 4.62 11.64 17.15
CA VAL A 372 5.22 11.06 15.93
C VAL A 372 6.69 11.45 15.89
N THR A 373 7.57 10.46 15.85
CA THR A 373 9.03 10.66 15.80
C THR A 373 9.54 10.71 14.37
N HIS A 374 9.03 9.84 13.50
CA HIS A 374 9.40 9.75 12.09
C HIS A 374 8.17 9.45 11.23
N SER A 375 8.23 9.87 9.99
CA SER A 375 7.22 9.54 8.98
C SER A 375 7.86 9.44 7.60
N ILE A 376 7.37 8.50 6.79
CA ILE A 376 7.77 8.35 5.38
C ILE A 376 6.52 8.26 4.49
N SER A 377 6.59 8.83 3.28
CA SER A 377 5.51 8.67 2.30
C SER A 377 5.70 7.38 1.50
N ILE A 378 4.70 6.51 1.55
CA ILE A 378 4.60 5.26 0.80
C ILE A 378 3.19 5.18 0.23
N ASP A 379 3.05 4.94 -1.07
CA ASP A 379 1.74 4.90 -1.75
C ASP A 379 0.94 3.67 -1.27
N GLY A 380 -0.24 3.88 -0.69
CA GLY A 380 -1.15 2.84 -0.23
C GLY A 380 -0.47 1.75 0.62
N PRO A 381 0.22 2.09 1.73
CA PRO A 381 0.84 1.07 2.57
C PRO A 381 -0.24 0.24 3.27
N ASP A 382 0.05 -1.06 3.46
CA ASP A 382 -0.86 -2.00 4.11
C ASP A 382 -0.22 -2.55 5.39
N ASN A 383 -0.19 -3.87 5.62
CA ASN A 383 0.36 -4.44 6.85
C ASN A 383 1.87 -4.25 7.00
N LEU A 384 2.32 -4.20 8.24
CA LEU A 384 3.69 -3.95 8.66
C LEU A 384 4.27 -5.19 9.35
N VAL A 385 5.53 -5.52 9.04
CA VAL A 385 6.28 -6.54 9.76
C VAL A 385 7.60 -5.96 10.25
N LEU A 386 7.85 -6.02 11.56
CA LEU A 386 9.13 -5.63 12.16
C LEU A 386 9.97 -6.88 12.41
N GLN A 387 11.14 -6.94 11.81
CA GLN A 387 12.08 -8.04 12.01
C GLN A 387 13.53 -7.52 12.04
N GLU A 388 14.25 -7.81 13.11
CA GLU A 388 15.68 -7.49 13.25
C GLU A 388 16.02 -6.02 12.91
N GLY A 389 15.19 -5.08 13.42
CA GLY A 389 15.38 -3.64 13.19
C GLY A 389 15.02 -3.16 11.78
N THR A 390 14.42 -4.03 10.96
CA THR A 390 13.90 -3.69 9.62
C THR A 390 12.38 -3.73 9.63
N LEU A 391 11.76 -2.65 9.18
CA LEU A 391 10.32 -2.56 8.98
C LEU A 391 9.97 -2.86 7.52
N TRP A 392 9.22 -3.92 7.30
CA TRP A 392 8.75 -4.36 5.99
C TRP A 392 7.36 -3.81 5.73
N VAL A 393 7.16 -3.28 4.53
CA VAL A 393 5.92 -2.60 4.12
C VAL A 393 5.56 -3.01 2.71
N THR A 394 4.34 -3.45 2.49
CA THR A 394 3.76 -3.56 1.16
C THR A 394 3.20 -2.21 0.71
N SER A 395 3.14 -1.98 -0.59
CA SER A 395 2.53 -0.77 -1.12
C SER A 395 1.82 -1.00 -2.45
N LEU A 396 0.70 -0.30 -2.64
CA LEU A 396 -0.09 -0.31 -3.85
C LEU A 396 0.46 0.77 -4.81
N ASP A 397 1.18 0.36 -5.86
CA ASP A 397 1.77 1.28 -6.85
C ASP A 397 0.75 1.72 -7.92
N HIS A 398 -0.53 1.81 -7.54
CA HIS A 398 -1.66 2.21 -8.39
C HIS A 398 -2.70 3.00 -7.57
N HIS A 399 -3.63 3.68 -8.24
CA HIS A 399 -4.73 4.36 -7.57
C HIS A 399 -5.95 3.43 -7.41
N LEU A 400 -6.83 3.76 -6.45
CA LEU A 400 -8.09 3.05 -6.25
C LEU A 400 -8.90 2.87 -7.55
N LEU A 401 -8.95 3.91 -8.40
CA LEU A 401 -9.69 3.83 -9.66
C LEU A 401 -9.04 2.90 -10.70
N ASP A 402 -7.75 2.59 -10.55
CA ASP A 402 -7.12 1.52 -11.33
C ASP A 402 -7.63 0.15 -10.86
N ALA A 403 -7.94 0.00 -9.57
CA ALA A 403 -8.52 -1.22 -9.02
C ALA A 403 -9.95 -1.52 -9.55
N LEU A 404 -10.64 -0.55 -10.14
CA LEU A 404 -11.93 -0.81 -10.80
C LEU A 404 -11.82 -1.82 -11.96
N VAL A 405 -10.65 -1.96 -12.59
CA VAL A 405 -10.44 -3.02 -13.59
C VAL A 405 -10.40 -4.41 -12.97
N CYS A 406 -10.23 -4.50 -11.67
CA CYS A 406 -10.20 -5.75 -10.90
C CYS A 406 -11.59 -6.21 -10.43
N HIS A 407 -12.65 -5.42 -10.64
CA HIS A 407 -13.99 -5.70 -10.09
C HIS A 407 -14.48 -7.14 -10.38
N ASP A 408 -14.13 -7.67 -11.58
CA ASP A 408 -14.51 -9.02 -12.00
C ASP A 408 -13.27 -9.97 -12.07
N LEU A 409 -12.10 -9.53 -11.58
CA LEU A 409 -10.86 -10.29 -11.62
C LEU A 409 -10.38 -10.61 -10.19
N SER A 410 -10.36 -11.86 -9.84
CA SER A 410 -9.74 -12.36 -8.60
C SER A 410 -8.93 -13.61 -8.93
N PRO A 411 -7.60 -13.56 -8.79
CA PRO A 411 -6.75 -12.44 -8.38
C PRO A 411 -6.57 -11.34 -9.45
N CYS A 412 -6.09 -10.16 -9.03
CA CYS A 412 -5.85 -9.03 -9.91
C CYS A 412 -4.40 -8.52 -9.84
N ALA A 413 -3.71 -8.55 -10.97
CA ALA A 413 -2.27 -8.25 -11.08
C ALA A 413 -1.98 -6.77 -11.35
N LEU A 414 -2.36 -5.88 -10.45
CA LEU A 414 -1.93 -4.48 -10.49
C LEU A 414 -0.50 -4.30 -9.95
N PRO A 415 0.20 -3.23 -10.37
CA PRO A 415 1.55 -2.93 -9.87
C PRO A 415 1.58 -2.73 -8.36
N PHE A 416 2.63 -3.25 -7.73
CA PHE A 416 2.87 -3.13 -6.31
C PHE A 416 4.36 -3.14 -5.98
N SER A 417 4.71 -2.83 -4.75
CA SER A 417 6.07 -3.01 -4.26
C SER A 417 6.12 -3.50 -2.81
N VAL A 418 7.28 -4.04 -2.45
CA VAL A 418 7.69 -4.34 -1.08
C VAL A 418 8.87 -3.45 -0.74
N SER A 419 8.83 -2.79 0.39
CA SER A 419 9.88 -1.90 0.90
C SER A 419 10.42 -2.41 2.22
N ALA A 420 11.73 -2.34 2.40
CA ALA A 420 12.42 -2.53 3.66
C ALA A 420 12.92 -1.16 4.16
N LEU A 421 12.54 -0.79 5.37
CA LEU A 421 12.92 0.47 6.01
C LEU A 421 13.78 0.18 7.24
N ASP A 422 14.75 1.03 7.52
CA ASP A 422 15.40 1.05 8.83
C ASP A 422 14.38 1.51 9.89
N ALA A 423 14.06 0.65 10.85
CA ALA A 423 13.06 0.93 11.85
C ALA A 423 13.39 2.16 12.72
N SER A 424 14.67 2.46 12.94
CA SER A 424 15.11 3.55 13.80
C SER A 424 14.82 4.96 13.27
N ASN A 425 14.70 5.11 11.94
CA ASN A 425 14.55 6.41 11.27
C ASN A 425 13.61 6.41 10.06
N LEU A 426 13.04 5.26 9.70
CA LEU A 426 12.21 5.01 8.54
C LEU A 426 12.92 5.31 7.19
N GLU A 427 14.24 5.30 7.13
CA GLU A 427 14.94 5.42 5.85
C GLU A 427 14.74 4.16 5.00
N LEU A 428 14.44 4.37 3.71
CA LEU A 428 14.29 3.27 2.75
C LEU A 428 15.65 2.63 2.48
N THR A 429 15.79 1.36 2.82
CA THR A 429 17.01 0.58 2.58
C THR A 429 16.95 -0.22 1.29
N GLU A 430 15.83 -0.91 1.04
CA GLU A 430 15.61 -1.72 -0.16
C GLU A 430 14.15 -1.59 -0.64
N ARG A 431 13.93 -1.73 -1.95
CA ARG A 431 12.59 -1.78 -2.55
C ARG A 431 12.56 -2.72 -3.75
N TRP A 432 11.57 -3.60 -3.77
CA TRP A 432 11.25 -4.51 -4.88
C TRP A 432 9.91 -4.09 -5.50
N ALA A 433 9.94 -3.68 -6.77
CA ALA A 433 8.75 -3.26 -7.50
C ALA A 433 8.33 -4.33 -8.51
N PHE A 434 7.06 -4.65 -8.52
CA PHE A 434 6.46 -5.73 -9.32
C PHE A 434 5.41 -5.15 -10.26
N THR A 435 5.57 -5.45 -11.55
CA THR A 435 4.61 -5.05 -12.58
C THR A 435 4.38 -6.24 -13.51
N GLN A 436 3.12 -6.52 -13.84
CA GLN A 436 2.72 -7.67 -14.68
C GLN A 436 3.20 -9.02 -14.14
N GLN A 437 3.20 -9.16 -12.82
CA GLN A 437 3.48 -10.43 -12.16
C GLN A 437 2.19 -11.22 -11.91
N PRO A 438 2.26 -12.54 -11.64
CA PRO A 438 1.08 -13.37 -11.39
C PRO A 438 0.47 -13.14 -9.99
N PHE A 439 0.50 -11.91 -9.49
CA PHE A 439 0.07 -11.50 -8.17
C PHE A 439 -0.18 -9.99 -8.13
N GLY A 440 -1.01 -9.53 -7.22
CA GLY A 440 -1.26 -8.11 -6.98
C GLY A 440 -2.08 -7.89 -5.71
N LEU A 441 -2.37 -6.62 -5.42
CA LEU A 441 -3.10 -6.20 -4.21
C LEU A 441 -2.46 -6.75 -2.92
N PRO A 442 -1.12 -6.57 -2.73
CA PRO A 442 -0.42 -7.11 -1.57
C PRO A 442 -0.90 -6.45 -0.29
N THR A 443 -0.91 -7.22 0.78
CA THR A 443 -1.24 -6.75 2.12
C THR A 443 -0.07 -6.84 3.08
N VAL A 444 0.59 -7.99 3.17
CA VAL A 444 1.70 -8.23 4.09
C VAL A 444 2.94 -8.71 3.34
N ALA A 445 4.13 -8.33 3.81
CA ALA A 445 5.42 -8.86 3.36
C ALA A 445 6.17 -9.43 4.55
N LEU A 446 6.23 -10.76 4.65
CA LEU A 446 6.87 -11.47 5.76
C LEU A 446 8.22 -12.05 5.30
N PRO A 447 9.36 -11.49 5.73
CA PRO A 447 10.67 -12.06 5.46
C PRO A 447 10.89 -13.32 6.28
N LEU A 448 11.52 -14.31 5.70
CA LEU A 448 11.92 -15.53 6.37
C LEU A 448 13.32 -15.93 5.95
N GLU A 449 14.21 -15.94 6.93
CA GLU A 449 15.57 -16.44 6.79
C GLU A 449 15.77 -17.67 7.67
N THR A 450 16.24 -18.75 7.04
CA THR A 450 16.66 -20.00 7.67
C THR A 450 17.97 -20.44 7.03
N GLU A 451 18.58 -21.53 7.50
CA GLU A 451 19.80 -22.09 6.88
C GLU A 451 19.64 -22.43 5.39
N THR A 452 18.41 -22.68 4.93
CA THR A 452 18.13 -23.16 3.56
C THR A 452 17.24 -22.24 2.74
N LEU A 453 16.62 -21.22 3.36
CA LEU A 453 15.68 -20.32 2.73
C LEU A 453 16.01 -18.87 3.09
N ASN A 454 15.96 -17.98 2.11
CA ASN A 454 15.98 -16.53 2.31
C ASN A 454 14.93 -15.91 1.38
N GLN A 455 13.68 -15.93 1.83
CA GLN A 455 12.50 -15.59 1.04
C GLN A 455 11.68 -14.50 1.73
N VAL A 456 10.97 -13.72 0.93
CA VAL A 456 9.91 -12.82 1.41
C VAL A 456 8.58 -13.36 0.89
N PHE A 457 7.68 -13.68 1.80
CA PHE A 457 6.30 -14.10 1.49
C PHE A 457 5.40 -12.88 1.43
N ILE A 458 4.43 -12.89 0.52
CA ILE A 458 3.52 -11.76 0.28
C ILE A 458 2.10 -12.28 0.30
N GLY A 459 1.24 -11.66 1.13
CA GLY A 459 -0.19 -11.89 1.20
C GLY A 459 -0.98 -10.93 0.33
N THR A 460 -2.27 -11.22 0.13
CA THR A 460 -3.21 -10.39 -0.62
C THR A 460 -4.63 -10.45 -0.02
N PHE A 461 -5.36 -9.35 -0.02
CA PHE A 461 -6.75 -9.35 0.45
C PHE A 461 -7.74 -9.90 -0.60
N ASN A 462 -7.34 -10.01 -1.87
CA ASN A 462 -8.20 -10.51 -2.94
C ASN A 462 -7.43 -11.38 -3.94
N GLY A 463 -7.51 -12.70 -3.75
CA GLY A 463 -6.86 -13.66 -4.62
C GLY A 463 -6.89 -15.08 -4.06
N ASP A 464 -6.47 -16.04 -4.88
CA ASP A 464 -6.44 -17.47 -4.58
C ASP A 464 -5.01 -17.97 -4.26
N ARG A 465 -4.08 -17.05 -3.95
CA ARG A 465 -2.66 -17.36 -3.86
C ARG A 465 -1.90 -16.48 -2.89
N LEU A 466 -0.83 -17.01 -2.32
CA LEU A 466 0.27 -16.25 -1.76
C LEU A 466 1.42 -16.17 -2.78
N ALA A 467 2.24 -15.13 -2.68
CA ALA A 467 3.44 -15.00 -3.49
C ALA A 467 4.71 -15.05 -2.63
N TYR A 468 5.86 -15.30 -3.27
CA TYR A 468 7.15 -15.22 -2.60
C TYR A 468 8.29 -14.98 -3.60
N PHE A 469 9.36 -14.33 -3.14
CA PHE A 469 10.58 -14.11 -3.92
C PHE A 469 11.83 -14.34 -3.07
N GLU A 470 12.94 -14.68 -3.74
CA GLU A 470 14.25 -14.84 -3.09
C GLU A 470 14.89 -13.48 -2.83
N ARG A 471 15.26 -13.20 -1.58
CA ARG A 471 15.89 -11.92 -1.20
C ARG A 471 17.27 -11.74 -1.82
N ASP A 472 18.07 -12.82 -1.92
CA ASP A 472 19.44 -12.79 -2.45
C ASP A 472 19.53 -12.81 -3.99
N ARG A 473 18.46 -13.11 -4.69
CA ARG A 473 18.41 -12.84 -6.12
C ARG A 473 18.42 -11.33 -6.30
N HIS A 474 19.62 -10.77 -6.41
CA HIS A 474 19.80 -9.45 -6.99
C HIS A 474 19.13 -9.42 -8.37
N LEU A 475 17.82 -9.22 -8.38
CA LEU A 475 17.24 -8.41 -9.40
C LEU A 475 18.08 -7.14 -9.29
N LYS A 476 19.06 -6.95 -10.23
CA LYS A 476 19.69 -5.63 -10.39
C LYS A 476 18.55 -4.67 -10.21
N PRO A 477 18.56 -3.78 -9.21
CA PRO A 477 17.53 -2.77 -9.11
C PRO A 477 17.49 -2.23 -10.53
N ALA A 478 16.35 -2.29 -11.18
CA ALA A 478 16.16 -1.46 -12.37
C ALA A 478 16.57 -0.11 -11.84
N ASP A 479 17.73 0.44 -12.28
CA ASP A 479 18.50 1.54 -11.70
C ASP A 479 17.61 2.70 -11.20
N ASN A 480 16.86 2.47 -10.16
CA ASN A 480 15.96 3.38 -9.48
C ASN A 480 16.46 3.62 -8.05
N LYS A 481 17.70 4.03 -7.94
CA LYS A 481 18.05 4.93 -6.85
C LYS A 481 17.34 6.25 -7.15
N ILE A 482 16.12 6.40 -6.66
CA ILE A 482 15.54 7.71 -6.43
C ILE A 482 16.48 8.36 -5.42
N PRO A 483 17.13 9.48 -5.75
CA PRO A 483 17.97 10.16 -4.77
C PRO A 483 17.09 10.49 -3.56
N ALA A 484 17.54 10.17 -2.38
CA ALA A 484 16.84 10.42 -1.10
C ALA A 484 16.48 11.90 -0.85
N GLN A 485 16.86 12.81 -1.72
CA GLN A 485 16.65 14.25 -1.58
C GLN A 485 15.24 14.76 -1.88
N ASP A 486 14.36 13.98 -2.49
CA ASP A 486 13.02 14.46 -2.89
C ASP A 486 11.87 14.00 -1.98
N MET A 487 12.16 13.31 -0.87
CA MET A 487 11.13 12.81 0.05
C MET A 487 11.08 13.48 1.44
N ALA A 488 11.96 14.42 1.71
CA ALA A 488 11.86 15.23 2.94
C ALA A 488 10.85 16.36 2.72
N VAL A 489 9.61 16.17 3.14
CA VAL A 489 8.66 17.28 3.32
C VAL A 489 9.00 17.95 4.65
N ASP A 490 9.54 19.17 4.57
CA ASP A 490 9.74 20.04 5.72
C ASP A 490 8.40 20.24 6.44
N LEU A 491 8.20 19.55 7.54
CA LEU A 491 7.14 19.82 8.50
C LEU A 491 7.62 20.99 9.40
N ALA A 492 7.46 22.22 8.93
CA ALA A 492 7.54 23.37 9.82
C ALA A 492 6.33 23.33 10.77
N PRO A 493 6.53 23.48 12.09
CA PRO A 493 5.42 23.50 13.03
C PRO A 493 4.69 24.86 12.92
N ASN A 494 3.45 24.84 12.42
CA ASN A 494 2.53 25.94 12.60
C ASN A 494 1.99 25.89 14.04
N VAL A 495 2.69 26.55 14.94
CA VAL A 495 2.15 26.92 16.24
C VAL A 495 1.66 28.35 16.13
N ASP A 496 0.35 28.51 16.00
CA ASP A 496 -0.35 29.71 16.45
C ASP A 496 -1.71 29.29 17.01
N ALA A 497 -1.71 29.06 18.30
CA ALA A 497 -2.92 28.92 19.10
C ALA A 497 -3.07 30.21 19.94
N SER A 498 -3.89 31.12 19.46
CA SER A 498 -4.50 32.15 20.29
C SER A 498 -5.98 32.23 19.97
N PHE A 499 -6.79 31.60 20.81
CA PHE A 499 -8.16 32.05 21.08
C PHE A 499 -8.48 31.81 22.54
N GLU A 500 -8.88 32.89 23.20
CA GLU A 500 -9.43 32.97 24.53
C GLU A 500 -10.71 32.14 24.72
#